data_41e43cbd462166e194d65de9e87365b2
#
_entry.id   41e43cbd462166e194d65de9e87365b2
#
_cell.length_a   1.000
_cell.length_b   1.000
_cell.length_c   1.000
_cell.angle_alpha   90.00
_cell.angle_beta   90.00
_cell.angle_gamma   90.00
#
_symmetry.space_group_name_H-M   'P 1'
#
loop_
_entity.id
_entity.type
_entity.pdbx_description
1 polymer ?
#
loop_
_entity_poly.entity_id
_entity_poly.type
_entity_poly.pdbx_seq_one_letter_code
_entity_poly.pdbx_strand_id
1 'polypeptide(L)'
;MIVEDFLRYMEAEKDASPQTVVTYRAALADYIAFLGKIDGSLAPEDADSDIIRDWVEDMMDRGYKATNTCKKLSAVRSLYKYALRKGVIKRDPAHGVNGPKKQKNLPVFLKEQEADKLFDSIPWDYDDINDVRTRTLLLLLYSTGMRRAEVIGLRDKDIDFAGGYVKVTGKRRKQRVVPLGAEITDALDVYMKMRDMATPAADDTGALFRNAKGTPMTAAQVYSAVKKSLSLVTSQKKRSPHVLRHSFATALLNNGAKLGSVQKLLGHESLDTTQIYTHVTFEELKRTYSDAHPRAEDKRLTKS
;
A
#
# COMPACT_ATOMS: atom_id res chain seq x y z
N MET A 1 12.96 28.18 12.19
CA MET A 1 12.31 27.30 13.20
C MET A 1 12.61 25.86 12.85
N ILE A 2 13.16 25.07 13.77
CA ILE A 2 13.69 23.71 13.54
C ILE A 2 12.73 22.76 12.83
N VAL A 3 11.43 22.93 13.04
CA VAL A 3 10.39 22.07 12.42
C VAL A 3 10.35 22.24 10.90
N GLU A 4 10.41 23.49 10.40
CA GLU A 4 10.41 23.73 8.95
C GLU A 4 11.71 23.27 8.30
N ASP A 5 12.85 23.41 9.00
CA ASP A 5 14.13 22.89 8.52
C ASP A 5 14.13 21.37 8.46
N PHE A 6 13.54 20.72 9.46
CA PHE A 6 13.34 19.26 9.46
C PHE A 6 12.43 18.78 8.35
N LEU A 7 11.31 19.48 8.09
CA LEU A 7 10.41 19.11 6.99
C LEU A 7 11.06 19.27 5.63
N ARG A 8 11.81 20.36 5.40
CA ARG A 8 12.64 20.54 4.19
C ARG A 8 13.69 19.43 4.05
N TYR A 9 14.37 19.08 5.14
CA TYR A 9 15.31 17.96 5.15
C TYR A 9 14.65 16.63 4.77
N MET A 10 13.42 16.37 5.25
CA MET A 10 12.65 15.17 4.91
C MET A 10 12.33 15.11 3.41
N GLU A 11 12.04 16.26 2.79
CA GLU A 11 11.74 16.37 1.36
C GLU A 11 13.00 16.24 0.51
N ALA A 12 14.02 17.03 0.80
CA ALA A 12 15.19 17.20 -0.07
C ALA A 12 16.24 16.09 0.11
N GLU A 13 16.54 15.69 1.37
CA GLU A 13 17.65 14.76 1.65
C GLU A 13 17.18 13.34 1.94
N LYS A 14 15.98 13.16 2.54
CA LYS A 14 15.45 11.83 2.88
C LYS A 14 14.55 11.22 1.81
N ASP A 15 14.29 11.95 0.72
CA ASP A 15 13.37 11.51 -0.35
C ASP A 15 12.07 10.93 0.22
N ALA A 16 11.54 11.60 1.24
CA ALA A 16 10.31 11.19 1.90
C ALA A 16 9.13 11.43 0.96
N SER A 17 8.19 10.46 0.91
CA SER A 17 7.00 10.65 0.08
C SER A 17 6.22 11.90 0.52
N PRO A 18 5.56 12.64 -0.40
CA PRO A 18 4.73 13.80 -0.05
C PRO A 18 3.72 13.50 1.06
N GLN A 19 3.12 12.30 1.04
CA GLN A 19 2.19 11.86 2.08
C GLN A 19 2.86 11.70 3.46
N THR A 20 4.13 11.29 3.49
CA THR A 20 4.90 11.19 4.76
C THR A 20 5.13 12.58 5.32
N VAL A 21 5.52 13.54 4.49
CA VAL A 21 5.76 14.94 4.90
C VAL A 21 4.47 15.56 5.43
N VAL A 22 3.35 15.41 4.73
CA VAL A 22 2.03 15.88 5.19
C VAL A 22 1.67 15.27 6.56
N THR A 23 1.90 13.97 6.72
CA THR A 23 1.60 13.28 7.99
C THR A 23 2.49 13.79 9.14
N TYR A 24 3.78 14.03 8.86
CA TYR A 24 4.73 14.54 9.85
C TYR A 24 4.43 15.99 10.20
N ARG A 25 4.14 16.84 9.20
CA ARG A 25 3.72 18.23 9.41
C ARG A 25 2.51 18.32 10.34
N ALA A 26 1.47 17.53 10.09
CA ALA A 26 0.29 17.49 10.96
C ALA A 26 0.58 16.99 12.38
N ALA A 27 1.49 16.01 12.54
CA ALA A 27 1.88 15.51 13.86
C ALA A 27 2.70 16.55 14.64
N LEU A 28 3.62 17.25 13.98
CA LEU A 28 4.47 18.27 14.59
C LEU A 28 3.66 19.53 14.90
N ALA A 29 2.69 19.91 14.06
CA ALA A 29 1.77 21.02 14.37
C ALA A 29 0.94 20.74 15.63
N ASP A 30 0.45 19.51 15.82
CA ASP A 30 -0.27 19.12 17.03
C ASP A 30 0.65 19.16 18.28
N TYR A 31 1.92 18.76 18.14
CA TYR A 31 2.89 18.84 19.21
C TYR A 31 3.22 20.29 19.59
N ILE A 32 3.48 21.16 18.61
CA ILE A 32 3.72 22.59 18.85
C ILE A 32 2.51 23.25 19.53
N ALA A 33 1.30 22.91 19.06
CA ALA A 33 0.07 23.43 19.69
C ALA A 33 -0.07 22.99 21.15
N PHE A 34 0.42 21.79 21.49
CA PHE A 34 0.48 21.31 22.87
C PHE A 34 1.51 22.10 23.69
N LEU A 35 2.72 22.29 23.18
CA LEU A 35 3.75 23.09 23.85
C LEU A 35 3.24 24.51 24.15
N GLY A 36 2.57 25.15 23.19
CA GLY A 36 1.98 26.47 23.33
C GLY A 36 0.86 26.57 24.38
N LYS A 37 0.26 25.44 24.78
CA LYS A 37 -0.71 25.41 25.89
C LYS A 37 -0.04 25.37 27.26
N ILE A 38 1.18 24.80 27.34
CA ILE A 38 1.96 24.74 28.59
C ILE A 38 2.57 26.12 28.83
N ASP A 39 3.29 26.64 27.84
CA ASP A 39 3.89 27.97 27.84
C ASP A 39 3.94 28.47 26.39
N GLY A 40 3.32 29.62 26.13
CA GLY A 40 3.25 30.21 24.78
C GLY A 40 4.63 30.50 24.14
N SER A 41 5.71 30.53 24.93
CA SER A 41 7.09 30.74 24.48
C SER A 41 7.92 29.46 24.39
N LEU A 42 7.39 28.30 24.81
CA LEU A 42 8.13 27.03 24.86
C LEU A 42 8.44 26.52 23.46
N ALA A 43 9.73 26.55 23.10
CA ALA A 43 10.19 26.01 21.83
C ALA A 43 10.38 24.48 21.90
N PRO A 44 10.27 23.75 20.78
CA PRO A 44 10.56 22.31 20.75
C PRO A 44 11.98 21.98 21.25
N GLU A 45 12.95 22.88 21.05
CA GLU A 45 14.34 22.73 21.47
C GLU A 45 14.52 22.69 22.97
N ASP A 46 13.58 23.28 23.73
CA ASP A 46 13.62 23.43 25.18
C ASP A 46 12.76 22.39 25.91
N ALA A 47 11.99 21.59 25.16
CA ALA A 47 11.16 20.54 25.73
C ALA A 47 11.99 19.35 26.25
N ASP A 48 11.62 18.86 27.42
CA ASP A 48 12.21 17.67 28.03
C ASP A 48 11.39 16.38 27.78
N SER A 49 11.81 15.29 28.38
CA SER A 49 11.14 13.99 28.22
C SER A 49 9.78 13.93 28.92
N ASP A 50 9.56 14.72 29.96
CA ASP A 50 8.32 14.71 30.73
C ASP A 50 7.23 15.43 29.93
N ILE A 51 7.54 16.56 29.34
CA ILE A 51 6.66 17.27 28.41
C ILE A 51 6.20 16.38 27.25
N ILE A 52 7.09 15.54 26.72
CA ILE A 52 6.73 14.62 25.64
C ILE A 52 5.81 13.49 26.15
N ARG A 53 6.00 13.03 27.40
CA ARG A 53 5.09 12.06 28.03
C ARG A 53 3.71 12.67 28.25
N ASP A 54 3.65 13.89 28.77
CA ASP A 54 2.40 14.62 28.96
C ASP A 54 1.64 14.81 27.65
N TRP A 55 2.36 15.11 26.56
CA TRP A 55 1.73 15.16 25.23
C TRP A 55 1.19 13.81 24.77
N VAL A 56 1.87 12.71 25.07
CA VAL A 56 1.37 11.36 24.77
C VAL A 56 0.10 11.06 25.58
N GLU A 57 0.05 11.46 26.83
CA GLU A 57 -1.13 11.34 27.71
C GLU A 57 -2.28 12.23 27.24
N ASP A 58 -2.04 13.50 26.94
CA ASP A 58 -3.04 14.43 26.36
C ASP A 58 -3.67 13.85 25.10
N MET A 59 -2.87 13.23 24.23
CA MET A 59 -3.42 12.56 23.05
C MET A 59 -4.36 11.40 23.40
N MET A 60 -4.01 10.61 24.42
CA MET A 60 -4.85 9.49 24.86
C MET A 60 -6.14 10.00 25.50
N ASP A 61 -6.08 11.05 26.30
CA ASP A 61 -7.25 11.70 26.94
C ASP A 61 -8.19 12.33 25.90
N ARG A 62 -7.63 12.88 24.82
CA ARG A 62 -8.41 13.33 23.64
C ARG A 62 -9.00 12.18 22.80
N GLY A 63 -8.83 10.91 23.22
CA GLY A 63 -9.40 9.73 22.56
C GLY A 63 -8.64 9.24 21.33
N TYR A 64 -7.37 9.65 21.14
CA TYR A 64 -6.57 9.11 20.04
C TYR A 64 -6.27 7.62 20.26
N LYS A 65 -6.38 6.83 19.19
CA LYS A 65 -6.01 5.41 19.25
C LYS A 65 -4.49 5.26 19.43
N ALA A 66 -4.06 4.28 20.22
CA ALA A 66 -2.65 3.96 20.47
C ALA A 66 -1.78 3.92 19.19
N THR A 67 -2.33 3.40 18.08
CA THR A 67 -1.64 3.36 16.78
C THR A 67 -1.37 4.75 16.20
N ASN A 68 -2.30 5.69 16.39
CA ASN A 68 -2.16 7.07 15.89
C ASN A 68 -1.21 7.86 16.79
N THR A 69 -1.35 7.75 18.11
CA THR A 69 -0.43 8.33 19.09
C THR A 69 1.03 7.89 18.82
N CYS A 70 1.27 6.59 18.64
CA CYS A 70 2.59 6.10 18.30
C CYS A 70 3.13 6.61 16.95
N LYS A 71 2.25 6.86 15.95
CA LYS A 71 2.68 7.45 14.66
C LYS A 71 3.11 8.91 14.85
N LYS A 72 2.34 9.70 15.59
CA LYS A 72 2.68 11.09 15.91
C LYS A 72 3.96 11.17 16.73
N LEU A 73 4.12 10.34 17.75
CA LEU A 73 5.36 10.24 18.52
C LEU A 73 6.56 9.88 17.64
N SER A 74 6.39 9.05 16.61
CA SER A 74 7.48 8.74 15.68
C SER A 74 7.93 9.96 14.86
N ALA A 75 7.05 10.90 14.55
CA ALA A 75 7.41 12.15 13.89
C ALA A 75 8.23 13.05 14.83
N VAL A 76 7.81 13.18 16.09
CA VAL A 76 8.53 13.95 17.12
C VAL A 76 9.92 13.35 17.40
N ARG A 77 10.02 12.03 17.53
CA ARG A 77 11.32 11.35 17.65
C ARG A 77 12.24 11.60 16.44
N SER A 78 11.67 11.67 15.23
CA SER A 78 12.45 11.95 14.03
C SER A 78 12.93 13.40 14.00
N LEU A 79 12.13 14.35 14.50
CA LEU A 79 12.52 15.74 14.68
C LEU A 79 13.70 15.86 15.66
N TYR A 80 13.61 15.25 16.83
CA TYR A 80 14.68 15.35 17.84
C TYR A 80 15.98 14.64 17.42
N LYS A 81 15.90 13.53 16.70
CA LYS A 81 17.08 12.92 16.07
C LYS A 81 17.73 13.85 15.04
N TYR A 82 16.92 14.61 14.29
CA TYR A 82 17.44 15.62 13.38
C TYR A 82 18.08 16.78 14.15
N ALA A 83 17.42 17.30 15.18
CA ALA A 83 17.92 18.38 16.03
C ALA A 83 19.27 18.02 16.70
N LEU A 84 19.38 16.80 17.23
CA LEU A 84 20.61 16.29 17.84
C LEU A 84 21.74 16.21 16.79
N ARG A 85 21.46 15.68 15.61
CA ARG A 85 22.45 15.57 14.53
C ARG A 85 22.92 16.93 14.01
N LYS A 86 22.05 17.95 14.00
CA LYS A 86 22.39 19.33 13.63
C LYS A 86 23.04 20.13 14.76
N GLY A 87 23.20 19.54 15.95
CA GLY A 87 23.79 20.20 17.12
C GLY A 87 22.91 21.27 17.77
N VAL A 88 21.61 21.33 17.41
CA VAL A 88 20.65 22.29 17.99
C VAL A 88 20.35 21.93 19.44
N ILE A 89 20.34 20.62 19.76
CA ILE A 89 20.18 20.11 21.12
C ILE A 89 21.35 19.19 21.45
N LYS A 90 21.67 19.07 22.76
CA LYS A 90 22.76 18.20 23.27
C LYS A 90 22.29 16.79 23.63
N ARG A 91 20.99 16.59 23.84
CA ARG A 91 20.36 15.30 24.20
C ARG A 91 19.02 15.18 23.50
N ASP A 92 18.66 13.95 23.13
CA ASP A 92 17.35 13.65 22.51
C ASP A 92 16.31 13.45 23.63
N PRO A 93 15.36 14.39 23.86
CA PRO A 93 14.37 14.27 24.92
C PRO A 93 13.31 13.19 24.58
N ALA A 94 13.15 12.80 23.33
CA ALA A 94 12.22 11.74 22.93
C ALA A 94 12.85 10.33 23.06
N HIS A 95 14.16 10.26 23.42
CA HIS A 95 14.81 8.99 23.66
C HIS A 95 14.23 8.33 24.92
N GLY A 96 13.75 7.09 24.79
CA GLY A 96 13.16 6.35 25.92
C GLY A 96 11.72 6.69 26.27
N VAL A 97 11.11 7.74 25.68
CA VAL A 97 9.66 7.98 25.83
C VAL A 97 8.91 6.86 25.11
N ASN A 98 8.10 6.07 25.82
CA ASN A 98 7.33 4.97 25.25
C ASN A 98 5.93 5.41 24.85
N GLY A 99 5.49 4.98 23.66
CA GLY A 99 4.10 5.16 23.26
C GLY A 99 3.20 4.09 23.89
N PRO A 100 1.88 4.29 23.84
CA PRO A 100 0.91 3.34 24.40
C PRO A 100 1.00 1.97 23.70
N LYS A 101 0.68 0.90 24.44
CA LYS A 101 0.68 -0.47 23.89
C LYS A 101 -0.32 -0.59 22.75
N LYS A 102 0.15 -1.02 21.57
CA LYS A 102 -0.70 -1.27 20.42
C LYS A 102 -1.39 -2.62 20.56
N GLN A 103 -2.69 -2.67 20.37
CA GLN A 103 -3.38 -3.94 20.19
C GLN A 103 -2.90 -4.62 18.90
N LYS A 104 -2.46 -5.87 18.99
CA LYS A 104 -2.14 -6.70 17.83
C LYS A 104 -3.45 -7.20 17.23
N ASN A 105 -3.98 -6.50 16.25
CA ASN A 105 -5.10 -7.02 15.47
C ASN A 105 -4.60 -8.14 14.56
N LEU A 106 -5.34 -9.25 14.51
CA LEU A 106 -5.06 -10.31 13.55
C LEU A 106 -5.18 -9.76 12.11
N PRO A 107 -4.32 -10.20 11.20
CA PRO A 107 -4.45 -9.86 9.79
C PRO A 107 -5.81 -10.31 9.26
N VAL A 108 -6.47 -9.43 8.52
CA VAL A 108 -7.75 -9.72 7.86
C VAL A 108 -7.45 -10.08 6.41
N PHE A 109 -7.94 -11.23 5.96
CA PHE A 109 -7.82 -11.74 4.59
C PHE A 109 -9.12 -12.40 4.16
N LEU A 110 -9.36 -12.54 2.86
CA LEU A 110 -10.49 -13.29 2.32
C LEU A 110 -10.21 -14.79 2.43
N LYS A 111 -11.21 -15.53 2.89
CA LYS A 111 -11.21 -16.99 2.74
C LYS A 111 -11.35 -17.35 1.26
N GLU A 112 -10.92 -18.53 0.87
CA GLU A 112 -10.99 -19.00 -0.52
C GLU A 112 -12.43 -18.93 -1.06
N GLN A 113 -13.39 -19.40 -0.29
CA GLN A 113 -14.82 -19.30 -0.64
C GLN A 113 -15.32 -17.86 -0.82
N GLU A 114 -14.78 -16.88 -0.07
CA GLU A 114 -15.13 -15.46 -0.24
C GLU A 114 -14.49 -14.89 -1.52
N ALA A 115 -13.29 -15.37 -1.87
CA ALA A 115 -12.63 -14.99 -3.13
C ALA A 115 -13.37 -15.60 -4.34
N ASP A 116 -13.79 -16.88 -4.26
CA ASP A 116 -14.59 -17.50 -5.31
C ASP A 116 -15.94 -16.78 -5.49
N LYS A 117 -16.62 -16.42 -4.39
CA LYS A 117 -17.82 -15.59 -4.48
C LYS A 117 -17.56 -14.24 -5.15
N LEU A 118 -16.45 -13.59 -4.86
CA LEU A 118 -16.11 -12.29 -5.42
C LEU A 118 -15.97 -12.32 -6.95
N PHE A 119 -15.38 -13.36 -7.49
CA PHE A 119 -15.04 -13.42 -8.91
C PHE A 119 -16.01 -14.25 -9.74
N ASP A 120 -16.67 -15.26 -9.14
CA ASP A 120 -17.45 -16.25 -9.85
C ASP A 120 -18.97 -16.14 -9.57
N SER A 121 -19.37 -15.53 -8.42
CA SER A 121 -20.79 -15.47 -8.03
C SER A 121 -21.41 -14.07 -8.14
N ILE A 122 -20.62 -12.99 -8.18
CA ILE A 122 -21.17 -11.66 -8.47
C ILE A 122 -21.56 -11.63 -9.95
N PRO A 123 -22.80 -11.18 -10.28
CA PRO A 123 -23.23 -11.05 -11.66
C PRO A 123 -22.56 -9.81 -12.31
N TRP A 124 -21.28 -9.96 -12.67
CA TRP A 124 -20.56 -8.93 -13.39
C TRP A 124 -21.14 -8.74 -14.78
N ASP A 125 -21.49 -7.51 -15.12
CA ASP A 125 -21.88 -7.15 -16.48
C ASP A 125 -20.64 -6.97 -17.35
N TYR A 126 -20.41 -7.90 -18.26
CA TYR A 126 -19.25 -7.88 -19.16
C TYR A 126 -19.41 -6.92 -20.34
N ASP A 127 -20.58 -6.29 -20.49
CA ASP A 127 -20.83 -5.23 -21.48
C ASP A 127 -20.71 -3.83 -20.84
N ASP A 128 -20.72 -3.72 -19.50
CA ASP A 128 -20.45 -2.48 -18.77
C ASP A 128 -18.95 -2.33 -18.44
N ILE A 129 -18.31 -1.33 -19.02
CA ILE A 129 -16.90 -0.99 -18.76
C ILE A 129 -16.60 -0.75 -17.28
N ASN A 130 -17.55 -0.28 -16.48
CA ASN A 130 -17.32 -0.05 -15.04
C ASN A 130 -17.22 -1.36 -14.27
N ASP A 131 -18.03 -2.35 -14.64
CA ASP A 131 -17.98 -3.68 -14.03
C ASP A 131 -16.74 -4.44 -14.50
N VAL A 132 -16.44 -4.43 -15.80
CA VAL A 132 -15.22 -5.02 -16.35
C VAL A 132 -13.98 -4.40 -15.73
N ARG A 133 -13.91 -3.07 -15.63
CA ARG A 133 -12.81 -2.36 -14.94
C ARG A 133 -12.68 -2.78 -13.47
N THR A 134 -13.81 -2.82 -12.77
CA THR A 134 -13.83 -3.13 -11.33
C THR A 134 -13.38 -4.57 -11.09
N ARG A 135 -13.93 -5.53 -11.85
CA ARG A 135 -13.54 -6.94 -11.75
C ARG A 135 -12.05 -7.13 -12.06
N THR A 136 -11.56 -6.55 -13.15
CA THR A 136 -10.16 -6.64 -13.55
C THR A 136 -9.22 -6.02 -12.50
N LEU A 137 -9.59 -4.86 -11.94
CA LEU A 137 -8.86 -4.22 -10.85
C LEU A 137 -8.78 -5.11 -9.60
N LEU A 138 -9.89 -5.72 -9.19
CA LEU A 138 -9.94 -6.62 -8.03
C LEU A 138 -9.10 -7.87 -8.28
N LEU A 139 -9.23 -8.46 -9.46
CA LEU A 139 -8.50 -9.65 -9.86
C LEU A 139 -6.99 -9.37 -9.88
N LEU A 140 -6.56 -8.23 -10.45
CA LEU A 140 -5.16 -7.85 -10.46
C LEU A 140 -4.60 -7.66 -9.04
N LEU A 141 -5.35 -6.97 -8.15
CA LEU A 141 -4.95 -6.81 -6.75
C LEU A 141 -4.83 -8.15 -6.02
N TYR A 142 -5.76 -9.06 -6.26
CA TYR A 142 -5.80 -10.38 -5.63
C TYR A 142 -4.71 -11.30 -6.18
N SER A 143 -4.49 -11.32 -7.49
CA SER A 143 -3.52 -12.21 -8.16
C SER A 143 -2.06 -11.76 -8.02
N THR A 144 -1.80 -10.49 -7.74
CA THR A 144 -0.43 -9.95 -7.70
C THR A 144 -0.01 -9.44 -6.34
N GLY A 145 -0.96 -9.25 -5.43
CA GLY A 145 -0.69 -8.65 -4.13
C GLY A 145 -0.11 -7.25 -4.18
N MET A 146 -0.27 -6.52 -5.28
CA MET A 146 0.25 -5.15 -5.42
C MET A 146 -0.36 -4.18 -4.39
N ARG A 147 0.40 -3.13 -4.06
CA ARG A 147 -0.12 -2.02 -3.26
C ARG A 147 -1.05 -1.16 -4.10
N ARG A 148 -2.07 -0.54 -3.48
CA ARG A 148 -2.98 0.38 -4.18
C ARG A 148 -2.26 1.43 -5.02
N ALA A 149 -1.21 2.05 -4.47
CA ALA A 149 -0.44 3.07 -5.19
C ALA A 149 0.31 2.50 -6.40
N GLU A 150 0.77 1.25 -6.33
CA GLU A 150 1.42 0.56 -7.44
C GLU A 150 0.44 0.33 -8.59
N VAL A 151 -0.80 -0.14 -8.28
CA VAL A 151 -1.85 -0.35 -9.30
C VAL A 151 -2.27 0.96 -9.97
N ILE A 152 -2.42 2.04 -9.20
CA ILE A 152 -2.76 3.36 -9.76
C ILE A 152 -1.67 3.87 -10.70
N GLY A 153 -0.41 3.59 -10.39
CA GLY A 153 0.74 4.00 -11.20
C GLY A 153 1.06 3.10 -12.39
N LEU A 154 0.31 1.99 -12.60
CA LEU A 154 0.53 1.11 -13.74
C LEU A 154 0.18 1.78 -15.05
N ARG A 155 0.99 1.49 -16.06
CA ARG A 155 0.80 1.91 -17.45
C ARG A 155 0.61 0.69 -18.34
N ASP A 156 0.02 0.86 -19.50
CA ASP A 156 -0.19 -0.23 -20.48
C ASP A 156 1.13 -0.95 -20.81
N LYS A 157 2.20 -0.20 -20.99
CA LYS A 157 3.55 -0.71 -21.26
C LYS A 157 4.19 -1.54 -20.15
N ASP A 158 3.62 -1.52 -18.97
CA ASP A 158 4.10 -2.31 -17.83
C ASP A 158 3.57 -3.74 -17.86
N ILE A 159 2.58 -4.04 -18.72
CA ILE A 159 2.03 -5.37 -18.95
C ILE A 159 2.77 -6.01 -20.12
N ASP A 160 3.37 -7.15 -19.88
CA ASP A 160 3.97 -7.98 -20.92
C ASP A 160 3.11 -9.25 -21.10
N PHE A 161 2.24 -9.22 -22.11
CA PHE A 161 1.34 -10.33 -22.43
C PHE A 161 2.11 -11.56 -22.93
N ALA A 162 3.18 -11.35 -23.70
CA ALA A 162 3.98 -12.43 -24.26
C ALA A 162 4.82 -13.12 -23.17
N GLY A 163 5.40 -12.34 -22.26
CA GLY A 163 6.16 -12.85 -21.12
C GLY A 163 5.29 -13.32 -19.95
N GLY A 164 3.98 -12.97 -19.93
CA GLY A 164 3.06 -13.32 -18.85
C GLY A 164 3.41 -12.67 -17.52
N TYR A 165 3.77 -11.39 -17.52
CA TYR A 165 4.10 -10.67 -16.29
C TYR A 165 3.72 -9.18 -16.31
N VAL A 166 3.68 -8.59 -15.11
CA VAL A 166 3.57 -7.14 -14.93
C VAL A 166 4.82 -6.59 -14.25
N LYS A 167 5.36 -5.49 -14.78
CA LYS A 167 6.46 -4.72 -14.18
C LYS A 167 5.90 -3.70 -13.19
N VAL A 168 6.19 -3.87 -11.92
CA VAL A 168 5.67 -3.02 -10.84
C VAL A 168 6.77 -2.10 -10.33
N THR A 169 6.53 -0.80 -10.37
CA THR A 169 7.42 0.22 -9.80
C THR A 169 6.94 0.58 -8.39
N GLY A 170 7.77 0.29 -7.40
CA GLY A 170 7.50 0.56 -5.99
C GLY A 170 8.19 1.82 -5.47
N LYS A 171 8.26 1.93 -4.13
CA LYS A 171 8.93 3.04 -3.45
C LYS A 171 10.39 3.16 -3.89
N ARG A 172 10.91 4.40 -3.98
CA ARG A 172 12.26 4.72 -4.47
C ARG A 172 12.56 4.19 -5.88
N ARG A 173 11.52 4.11 -6.73
CA ARG A 173 11.62 3.60 -8.12
C ARG A 173 12.18 2.18 -8.25
N LYS A 174 12.20 1.39 -7.16
CA LYS A 174 12.57 -0.03 -7.23
C LYS A 174 11.52 -0.78 -8.03
N GLN A 175 11.97 -1.56 -9.00
CA GLN A 175 11.10 -2.35 -9.87
C GLN A 175 11.15 -3.82 -9.47
N ARG A 176 10.02 -4.50 -9.64
CA ARG A 176 9.91 -5.95 -9.58
C ARG A 176 8.98 -6.45 -10.65
N VAL A 177 9.14 -7.70 -11.00
CA VAL A 177 8.28 -8.41 -11.94
C VAL A 177 7.37 -9.34 -11.15
N VAL A 178 6.08 -9.36 -11.49
CA VAL A 178 5.09 -10.26 -10.89
C VAL A 178 4.44 -11.07 -12.00
N PRO A 179 4.47 -12.40 -11.95
CA PRO A 179 3.80 -13.25 -12.93
C PRO A 179 2.29 -12.98 -12.97
N LEU A 180 1.70 -13.15 -14.15
CA LEU A 180 0.26 -13.09 -14.39
C LEU A 180 -0.23 -14.47 -14.78
N GLY A 181 -1.30 -14.96 -14.14
CA GLY A 181 -1.99 -16.17 -14.56
C GLY A 181 -2.91 -15.90 -15.76
N ALA A 182 -3.43 -16.96 -16.37
CA ALA A 182 -4.27 -16.84 -17.56
C ALA A 182 -5.52 -15.99 -17.32
N GLU A 183 -6.25 -16.20 -16.23
CA GLU A 183 -7.48 -15.46 -15.93
C GLU A 183 -7.28 -13.93 -15.89
N ILE A 184 -6.24 -13.45 -15.22
CA ILE A 184 -5.97 -12.00 -15.16
C ILE A 184 -5.43 -11.47 -16.48
N THR A 185 -4.69 -12.25 -17.23
CA THR A 185 -4.18 -11.86 -18.56
C THR A 185 -5.35 -11.63 -19.52
N ASP A 186 -6.31 -12.56 -19.57
CA ASP A 186 -7.53 -12.43 -20.38
C ASP A 186 -8.39 -11.23 -19.93
N ALA A 187 -8.56 -11.07 -18.61
CA ALA A 187 -9.34 -9.95 -18.09
C ALA A 187 -8.71 -8.59 -18.42
N LEU A 188 -7.38 -8.50 -18.41
CA LEU A 188 -6.65 -7.28 -18.80
C LEU A 188 -6.82 -6.98 -20.29
N ASP A 189 -6.71 -7.99 -21.16
CA ASP A 189 -6.88 -7.82 -22.60
C ASP A 189 -8.29 -7.31 -22.93
N VAL A 190 -9.33 -7.96 -22.39
CA VAL A 190 -10.73 -7.53 -22.54
C VAL A 190 -10.93 -6.11 -22.02
N TYR A 191 -10.46 -5.82 -20.81
CA TYR A 191 -10.61 -4.50 -20.21
C TYR A 191 -9.94 -3.41 -21.05
N MET A 192 -8.70 -3.62 -21.51
CA MET A 192 -7.96 -2.61 -22.27
C MET A 192 -8.65 -2.30 -23.60
N LYS A 193 -9.17 -3.31 -24.31
CA LYS A 193 -9.93 -3.14 -25.55
C LYS A 193 -11.22 -2.33 -25.31
N MET A 194 -12.01 -2.71 -24.32
CA MET A 194 -13.25 -2.00 -23.99
C MET A 194 -12.98 -0.57 -23.50
N ARG A 195 -11.95 -0.39 -22.66
CA ARG A 195 -11.54 0.90 -22.13
C ARG A 195 -11.22 1.88 -23.26
N ASP A 196 -10.42 1.46 -24.21
CA ASP A 196 -9.95 2.34 -25.29
C ASP A 196 -11.09 2.75 -26.23
N MET A 197 -12.14 1.93 -26.36
CA MET A 197 -13.37 2.29 -27.08
C MET A 197 -14.28 3.21 -26.26
N ALA A 198 -14.48 2.91 -24.97
CA ALA A 198 -15.47 3.60 -24.13
C ALA A 198 -14.91 4.87 -23.44
N THR A 199 -13.64 4.89 -23.12
CA THR A 199 -12.96 5.98 -22.39
C THR A 199 -11.57 6.24 -22.97
N PRO A 200 -11.47 6.98 -24.08
CA PRO A 200 -10.20 7.40 -24.63
C PRO A 200 -9.33 8.11 -23.56
N ALA A 201 -8.02 8.01 -23.70
CA ALA A 201 -7.12 8.68 -22.78
C ALA A 201 -7.29 10.20 -22.85
N ALA A 202 -7.45 10.84 -21.70
CA ALA A 202 -7.51 12.30 -21.59
C ALA A 202 -6.10 12.94 -21.53
N ASP A 203 -5.06 12.11 -21.35
CA ASP A 203 -3.67 12.54 -21.24
C ASP A 203 -2.72 11.46 -21.79
N ASP A 204 -1.44 11.81 -21.97
CA ASP A 204 -0.39 10.92 -22.46
C ASP A 204 0.23 10.04 -21.36
N THR A 205 -0.44 9.86 -20.22
CA THR A 205 0.13 9.07 -19.10
C THR A 205 0.21 7.59 -19.41
N GLY A 206 -0.58 7.10 -20.36
CA GLY A 206 -0.70 5.67 -20.68
C GLY A 206 -1.22 4.85 -19.49
N ALA A 207 -2.00 5.45 -18.60
CA ALA A 207 -2.51 4.79 -17.39
C ALA A 207 -3.35 3.57 -17.71
N LEU A 208 -3.04 2.44 -17.07
CA LEU A 208 -3.78 1.20 -17.26
C LEU A 208 -5.23 1.35 -16.79
N PHE A 209 -5.46 1.78 -15.55
CA PHE A 209 -6.82 1.99 -15.03
C PHE A 209 -7.24 3.45 -15.11
N ARG A 210 -8.23 3.72 -15.97
CA ARG A 210 -8.81 5.05 -16.20
C ARG A 210 -10.19 5.15 -15.58
N ASN A 211 -10.54 6.34 -15.10
CA ASN A 211 -11.91 6.67 -14.69
C ASN A 211 -12.77 7.07 -15.92
N ALA A 212 -14.03 7.39 -15.71
CA ALA A 212 -14.95 7.78 -16.80
C ALA A 212 -14.54 9.05 -17.57
N LYS A 213 -13.58 9.83 -17.03
CA LYS A 213 -13.03 11.03 -17.70
C LYS A 213 -11.76 10.72 -18.52
N GLY A 214 -11.35 9.46 -18.64
CA GLY A 214 -10.12 9.06 -19.33
C GLY A 214 -8.83 9.34 -18.54
N THR A 215 -8.90 9.88 -17.32
CA THR A 215 -7.74 10.13 -16.45
C THR A 215 -7.46 8.94 -15.52
N PRO A 216 -6.25 8.81 -14.97
CA PRO A 216 -5.93 7.72 -14.03
C PRO A 216 -6.93 7.65 -12.86
N MET A 217 -7.28 6.45 -12.43
CA MET A 217 -8.11 6.27 -11.23
C MET A 217 -7.42 6.84 -10.00
N THR A 218 -8.17 7.55 -9.16
CA THR A 218 -7.68 8.08 -7.90
C THR A 218 -7.61 7.01 -6.80
N ALA A 219 -6.83 7.27 -5.75
CA ALA A 219 -6.75 6.39 -4.59
C ALA A 219 -8.10 6.17 -3.89
N ALA A 220 -8.97 7.19 -3.92
CA ALA A 220 -10.32 7.12 -3.37
C ALA A 220 -11.23 6.23 -4.22
N GLN A 221 -11.16 6.34 -5.55
CA GLN A 221 -11.94 5.50 -6.47
C GLN A 221 -11.56 4.02 -6.35
N VAL A 222 -10.26 3.70 -6.35
CA VAL A 222 -9.79 2.31 -6.14
C VAL A 222 -10.24 1.77 -4.78
N TYR A 223 -10.14 2.59 -3.71
CA TYR A 223 -10.59 2.19 -2.38
C TYR A 223 -12.10 1.93 -2.34
N SER A 224 -12.91 2.82 -2.94
CA SER A 224 -14.37 2.71 -3.01
C SER A 224 -14.81 1.47 -3.76
N ALA A 225 -14.21 1.21 -4.95
CA ALA A 225 -14.49 0.01 -5.75
C ALA A 225 -14.24 -1.27 -4.95
N VAL A 226 -13.03 -1.38 -4.34
CA VAL A 226 -12.69 -2.55 -3.50
C VAL A 226 -13.63 -2.69 -2.30
N LYS A 227 -13.92 -1.59 -1.59
CA LYS A 227 -14.80 -1.62 -0.41
C LYS A 227 -16.21 -2.07 -0.77
N LYS A 228 -16.78 -1.53 -1.85
CA LYS A 228 -18.11 -1.89 -2.34
C LYS A 228 -18.18 -3.39 -2.70
N SER A 229 -17.27 -3.87 -3.53
CA SER A 229 -17.26 -5.27 -3.97
C SER A 229 -17.03 -6.24 -2.81
N LEU A 230 -16.09 -5.96 -1.91
CA LEU A 230 -15.87 -6.81 -0.73
C LEU A 230 -17.07 -6.82 0.23
N SER A 231 -17.90 -5.76 0.25
CA SER A 231 -19.10 -5.75 1.09
C SER A 231 -20.17 -6.75 0.66
N LEU A 232 -20.13 -7.22 -0.58
CA LEU A 232 -21.05 -8.21 -1.12
C LEU A 232 -20.68 -9.65 -0.72
N VAL A 233 -19.43 -9.90 -0.38
CA VAL A 233 -18.93 -11.28 -0.18
C VAL A 233 -18.39 -11.57 1.21
N THR A 234 -18.11 -10.55 2.02
CA THR A 234 -17.60 -10.74 3.37
C THR A 234 -18.26 -9.82 4.41
N SER A 235 -18.56 -10.35 5.59
CA SER A 235 -19.04 -9.59 6.75
C SER A 235 -17.93 -8.90 7.54
N GLN A 236 -16.66 -9.08 7.16
CA GLN A 236 -15.52 -8.48 7.86
C GLN A 236 -15.59 -6.94 7.83
N LYS A 237 -15.24 -6.31 8.98
CA LYS A 237 -15.26 -4.83 9.08
C LYS A 237 -14.20 -4.14 8.21
N LYS A 238 -13.02 -4.76 8.03
CA LYS A 238 -11.96 -4.24 7.17
C LYS A 238 -12.17 -4.71 5.74
N ARG A 239 -12.40 -3.77 4.83
CA ARG A 239 -12.62 -4.01 3.40
C ARG A 239 -11.79 -3.00 2.61
N SER A 240 -10.58 -3.38 2.24
CA SER A 240 -9.62 -2.48 1.62
C SER A 240 -8.66 -3.23 0.68
N PRO A 241 -7.95 -2.54 -0.22
CA PRO A 241 -6.92 -3.16 -1.07
C PRO A 241 -5.87 -3.96 -0.29
N HIS A 242 -5.59 -3.57 0.96
CA HIS A 242 -4.67 -4.33 1.81
C HIS A 242 -5.21 -5.72 2.18
N VAL A 243 -6.54 -5.89 2.27
CA VAL A 243 -7.14 -7.21 2.52
C VAL A 243 -6.84 -8.14 1.35
N LEU A 244 -7.01 -7.69 0.09
CA LEU A 244 -6.68 -8.49 -1.10
C LEU A 244 -5.20 -8.87 -1.13
N ARG A 245 -4.31 -7.94 -0.80
CA ARG A 245 -2.87 -8.23 -0.71
C ARG A 245 -2.53 -9.23 0.41
N HIS A 246 -3.21 -9.15 1.56
CA HIS A 246 -3.05 -10.16 2.61
C HIS A 246 -3.59 -11.51 2.18
N SER A 247 -4.73 -11.53 1.46
CA SER A 247 -5.29 -12.76 0.89
C SER A 247 -4.33 -13.44 -0.09
N PHE A 248 -3.71 -12.67 -1.00
CA PHE A 248 -2.66 -13.15 -1.89
C PHE A 248 -1.52 -13.83 -1.13
N ALA A 249 -0.96 -13.13 -0.12
CA ALA A 249 0.13 -13.68 0.68
C ALA A 249 -0.27 -14.95 1.43
N THR A 250 -1.46 -14.94 2.04
CA THR A 250 -1.97 -16.07 2.82
C THR A 250 -2.27 -17.27 1.92
N ALA A 251 -2.88 -17.05 0.75
CA ALA A 251 -3.17 -18.11 -0.21
C ALA A 251 -1.88 -18.82 -0.67
N LEU A 252 -0.87 -18.05 -1.06
CA LEU A 252 0.42 -18.62 -1.46
C LEU A 252 1.08 -19.43 -0.32
N LEU A 253 1.10 -18.90 0.90
CA LEU A 253 1.70 -19.59 2.05
C LEU A 253 0.92 -20.86 2.43
N ASN A 254 -0.41 -20.83 2.42
CA ASN A 254 -1.24 -21.99 2.69
C ASN A 254 -1.05 -23.11 1.66
N ASN A 255 -0.76 -22.73 0.42
CA ASN A 255 -0.50 -23.68 -0.68
C ASN A 255 1.01 -24.02 -0.82
N GLY A 256 1.79 -23.83 0.24
CA GLY A 256 3.16 -24.32 0.35
C GLY A 256 4.26 -23.43 -0.24
N ALA A 257 3.95 -22.20 -0.69
CA ALA A 257 4.97 -21.29 -1.15
C ALA A 257 5.94 -20.90 -0.02
N LYS A 258 7.23 -20.86 -0.32
CA LYS A 258 8.25 -20.42 0.65
C LYS A 258 8.07 -18.94 0.98
N LEU A 259 8.19 -18.58 2.27
CA LEU A 259 8.05 -17.20 2.75
C LEU A 259 8.93 -16.21 1.97
N GLY A 260 10.17 -16.59 1.64
CA GLY A 260 11.10 -15.76 0.87
C GLY A 260 10.59 -15.44 -0.54
N SER A 261 9.96 -16.42 -1.23
CA SER A 261 9.35 -16.19 -2.55
C SER A 261 8.16 -15.25 -2.46
N VAL A 262 7.30 -15.40 -1.44
CA VAL A 262 6.17 -14.51 -1.20
C VAL A 262 6.65 -13.08 -0.89
N GLN A 263 7.69 -12.91 -0.09
CA GLN A 263 8.30 -11.61 0.20
C GLN A 263 8.86 -10.93 -1.06
N LYS A 264 9.52 -11.69 -1.94
CA LYS A 264 10.03 -11.18 -3.24
C LYS A 264 8.87 -10.72 -4.13
N LEU A 265 7.80 -11.50 -4.29
CA LEU A 265 6.60 -11.14 -5.05
C LEU A 265 5.95 -9.87 -4.51
N LEU A 266 5.87 -9.74 -3.19
CA LEU A 266 5.29 -8.57 -2.53
C LEU A 266 6.20 -7.33 -2.53
N GLY A 267 7.51 -7.47 -2.79
CA GLY A 267 8.47 -6.36 -2.73
C GLY A 267 8.63 -5.81 -1.31
N HIS A 268 8.93 -6.69 -0.33
CA HIS A 268 9.27 -6.29 1.03
C HIS A 268 10.74 -5.86 1.10
N GLU A 269 11.01 -4.68 1.70
CA GLU A 269 12.35 -4.05 1.76
C GLU A 269 13.36 -4.74 2.70
N SER A 270 13.00 -5.81 3.41
CA SER A 270 13.81 -6.36 4.51
C SER A 270 14.88 -7.38 4.11
N LEU A 271 15.17 -7.56 2.85
CA LEU A 271 16.36 -8.29 2.42
C LEU A 271 17.10 -7.41 1.41
N ASP A 272 18.21 -6.84 1.88
CA ASP A 272 19.18 -6.16 1.04
C ASP A 272 19.53 -7.05 -0.13
N THR A 273 19.18 -6.59 -1.31
CA THR A 273 20.03 -6.64 -2.49
C THR A 273 19.22 -6.15 -3.68
N THR A 274 19.76 -5.23 -4.42
CA THR A 274 19.49 -5.01 -5.84
C THR A 274 19.93 -6.27 -6.60
N GLN A 275 19.25 -7.38 -6.38
CA GLN A 275 19.43 -8.55 -7.23
C GLN A 275 18.77 -8.21 -8.55
N ILE A 276 19.58 -8.01 -9.57
CA ILE A 276 19.20 -8.10 -10.97
C ILE A 276 18.40 -9.40 -11.08
N TYR A 277 17.11 -9.30 -11.41
CA TYR A 277 16.28 -10.47 -11.67
C TYR A 277 16.88 -11.18 -12.88
N THR A 278 17.63 -12.25 -12.63
CA THR A 278 18.09 -13.15 -13.67
C THR A 278 16.88 -13.97 -14.17
N HIS A 279 16.92 -14.44 -15.41
CA HIS A 279 15.88 -15.31 -15.96
C HIS A 279 15.57 -16.51 -15.05
N VAL A 280 16.58 -17.09 -14.41
CA VAL A 280 16.42 -18.21 -13.46
C VAL A 280 15.57 -17.81 -12.23
N THR A 281 15.72 -16.59 -11.72
CA THR A 281 14.93 -16.11 -10.56
C THR A 281 13.47 -15.85 -10.95
N PHE A 282 13.22 -15.39 -12.18
CA PHE A 282 11.86 -15.14 -12.66
C PHE A 282 11.11 -16.46 -12.90
N GLU A 283 11.72 -17.46 -13.52
CA GLU A 283 11.12 -18.79 -13.72
C GLU A 283 10.79 -19.47 -12.37
N GLU A 284 11.66 -19.32 -11.36
CA GLU A 284 11.38 -19.82 -10.01
C GLU A 284 10.16 -19.13 -9.39
N LEU A 285 10.03 -17.81 -9.56
CA LEU A 285 8.87 -17.04 -9.06
C LEU A 285 7.60 -17.43 -9.82
N LYS A 286 7.69 -17.61 -11.14
CA LYS A 286 6.57 -18.01 -11.99
C LYS A 286 6.07 -19.40 -11.57
N ARG A 287 6.98 -20.36 -11.38
CA ARG A 287 6.64 -21.69 -10.90
C ARG A 287 5.98 -21.62 -9.51
N THR A 288 6.59 -20.90 -8.56
CA THR A 288 6.00 -20.73 -7.21
C THR A 288 4.60 -20.13 -7.28
N TYR A 289 4.38 -19.17 -8.19
CA TYR A 289 3.08 -18.54 -8.40
C TYR A 289 2.08 -19.53 -9.00
N SER A 290 2.44 -20.25 -10.07
CA SER A 290 1.59 -21.26 -10.71
C SER A 290 1.19 -22.38 -9.75
N ASP A 291 2.14 -22.90 -8.97
CA ASP A 291 1.90 -24.03 -8.07
C ASP A 291 1.03 -23.62 -6.85
N ALA A 292 1.11 -22.37 -6.40
CA ALA A 292 0.55 -21.97 -5.11
C ALA A 292 -0.61 -20.94 -5.18
N HIS A 293 -0.77 -20.21 -6.29
CA HIS A 293 -1.85 -19.23 -6.35
C HIS A 293 -3.16 -19.86 -6.86
N PRO A 294 -4.31 -19.73 -6.14
CA PRO A 294 -5.57 -20.39 -6.49
C PRO A 294 -6.15 -20.04 -7.87
N ARG A 295 -5.72 -18.91 -8.43
CA ARG A 295 -6.16 -18.40 -9.76
C ARG A 295 -5.00 -18.22 -10.73
N ALA A 296 -3.92 -19.00 -10.57
CA ALA A 296 -2.82 -19.01 -11.52
C ALA A 296 -3.19 -19.75 -12.82
N GLU A 297 -3.95 -20.83 -12.68
CA GLU A 297 -4.47 -21.64 -13.80
C GLU A 297 -5.92 -21.26 -14.14
N ASP A 298 -6.30 -21.43 -15.41
CA ASP A 298 -7.67 -21.20 -15.85
C ASP A 298 -8.58 -22.34 -15.38
N LYS A 299 -9.40 -22.07 -14.35
CA LYS A 299 -10.39 -23.03 -13.82
C LYS A 299 -11.41 -23.51 -14.87
N ARG A 300 -11.48 -22.86 -16.05
CA ARG A 300 -12.36 -23.26 -17.14
C ARG A 300 -11.91 -24.53 -17.87
N LEU A 301 -10.61 -24.82 -17.82
CA LEU A 301 -10.02 -25.98 -18.47
C LEU A 301 -10.02 -27.26 -17.60
N THR A 302 -10.30 -27.13 -16.30
CA THR A 302 -10.27 -28.26 -15.34
C THR A 302 -11.66 -28.81 -14.99
N LYS A 303 -12.76 -28.28 -15.60
CA LYS A 303 -14.12 -28.81 -15.48
C LYS A 303 -14.55 -29.45 -16.80
N SER A 304 -13.86 -30.50 -17.20
CA SER A 304 -14.31 -31.46 -18.23
C SER A 304 -14.45 -32.84 -17.60
#